data_d28186c54299ecf4a8c5dd79486253fd
#
_entry.id   d28186c54299ecf4a8c5dd79486253fd
#
_cell.length_a   1.000
_cell.length_b   1.000
_cell.length_c   1.000
_cell.angle_alpha   90.00
_cell.angle_beta   90.00
_cell.angle_gamma   90.00
#
_symmetry.space_group_name_H-M   'P 1'
#
loop_
_entity.id
_entity.type
_entity.pdbx_description
1 polymer ?
#
loop_
_entity_poly.entity_id
_entity_poly.type
_entity_poly.pdbx_seq_one_letter_code
_entity_poly.pdbx_strand_id
1 'polypeptide(L)'
;MLLIGCTEHRPSGTYVARVNDSFLTTDDLHAHTDTSSVSISQVEAYVNRWVSRELLFQEARRRGLDRSPEVKEKIGEIEKQLIVSQLLDREIYGDDLLELPNDELLQYFNEHTQEFILENDVATLNYMLFEERELANTFRSRVVRNTPWYDAVAAVESDTAVASGIISRGDSLYITEQDLLAPAVWRTATKMGAGQVSYPLKTDQGYFVLQLTGFQKRGTPAEFRYSLPEIRERLIVEKRRRRLESLLTELRQHFIVEVNLEEPSEEDTLHDAQGD
;
A
#
# COMPACT_ATOMS: atom_id res chain seq x y z
N MET A 1 -12.76 43.81 -45.27
CA MET A 1 -13.69 42.93 -44.56
C MET A 1 -13.05 41.56 -44.54
N LEU A 2 -12.27 41.28 -43.49
CA LEU A 2 -11.56 39.99 -43.30
C LEU A 2 -12.43 39.09 -42.43
N LEU A 3 -12.95 38.04 -43.03
CA LEU A 3 -13.65 36.98 -42.32
C LEU A 3 -12.57 36.14 -41.61
N ILE A 4 -12.45 36.30 -40.27
CA ILE A 4 -11.68 35.42 -39.43
C ILE A 4 -12.53 34.16 -39.25
N GLY A 5 -12.21 33.11 -40.02
CA GLY A 5 -12.78 31.81 -39.88
C GLY A 5 -12.37 31.22 -38.52
N CYS A 6 -13.32 31.07 -37.59
CA CYS A 6 -13.15 30.24 -36.42
C CYS A 6 -12.96 28.81 -36.91
N THR A 7 -11.78 28.25 -36.77
CA THR A 7 -11.56 26.82 -36.93
C THR A 7 -12.27 26.12 -35.79
N GLU A 8 -13.44 25.53 -36.06
CA GLU A 8 -14.09 24.63 -35.15
C GLU A 8 -13.10 23.49 -34.83
N HIS A 9 -12.67 23.46 -33.57
CA HIS A 9 -11.82 22.38 -33.06
C HIS A 9 -12.75 21.19 -32.80
N ARG A 10 -13.05 20.38 -33.84
CA ARG A 10 -13.78 19.13 -33.67
C ARG A 10 -12.79 18.06 -33.19
N PRO A 11 -13.08 17.36 -32.08
CA PRO A 11 -12.23 16.25 -31.69
C PRO A 11 -12.23 15.17 -32.78
N SER A 12 -11.10 14.50 -32.95
CA SER A 12 -10.88 13.44 -33.95
C SER A 12 -11.60 12.10 -33.59
N GLY A 13 -12.57 12.10 -32.66
CA GLY A 13 -13.28 10.91 -32.18
C GLY A 13 -14.80 11.13 -32.00
N THR A 14 -15.51 10.04 -31.67
CA THR A 14 -16.92 10.06 -31.33
C THR A 14 -17.09 10.73 -29.97
N TYR A 15 -17.96 11.74 -29.87
CA TYR A 15 -18.30 12.40 -28.61
C TYR A 15 -19.65 11.92 -28.07
N VAL A 16 -19.76 11.88 -26.75
CA VAL A 16 -20.96 11.45 -26.01
C VAL A 16 -21.83 12.63 -25.64
N ALA A 17 -21.21 13.79 -25.32
CA ALA A 17 -21.91 15.04 -25.03
C ALA A 17 -21.12 16.24 -25.54
N ARG A 18 -21.83 17.36 -25.78
CA ARG A 18 -21.26 18.64 -26.21
C ARG A 18 -21.93 19.79 -25.48
N VAL A 19 -21.13 20.75 -25.05
CA VAL A 19 -21.60 22.06 -24.56
C VAL A 19 -20.76 23.13 -25.26
N ASN A 20 -21.36 23.84 -26.23
CA ASN A 20 -20.66 24.77 -27.13
C ASN A 20 -19.44 24.08 -27.81
N ASP A 21 -18.20 24.54 -27.49
CA ASP A 21 -16.96 24.02 -28.07
C ASP A 21 -16.27 22.98 -27.17
N SER A 22 -16.87 22.64 -26.05
CA SER A 22 -16.38 21.57 -25.17
C SER A 22 -17.07 20.25 -25.49
N PHE A 23 -16.27 19.19 -25.59
CA PHE A 23 -16.73 17.84 -25.94
C PHE A 23 -16.36 16.86 -24.84
N LEU A 24 -17.28 15.98 -24.51
CA LEU A 24 -17.00 14.75 -23.75
C LEU A 24 -16.85 13.62 -24.75
N THR A 25 -15.64 13.13 -24.92
CA THR A 25 -15.37 12.04 -25.86
C THR A 25 -15.64 10.66 -25.23
N THR A 26 -15.74 9.63 -26.06
CA THR A 26 -15.81 8.24 -25.58
C THR A 26 -14.54 7.86 -24.83
N ASP A 27 -13.38 8.35 -25.23
CA ASP A 27 -12.10 8.08 -24.57
C ASP A 27 -12.05 8.72 -23.18
N ASP A 28 -12.57 9.94 -23.01
CA ASP A 28 -12.70 10.58 -21.70
C ASP A 28 -13.64 9.79 -20.77
N LEU A 29 -14.73 9.25 -21.32
CA LEU A 29 -15.65 8.41 -20.58
C LEU A 29 -14.96 7.13 -20.10
N HIS A 30 -14.20 6.46 -20.97
CA HIS A 30 -13.44 5.24 -20.66
C HIS A 30 -12.32 5.50 -19.65
N ALA A 31 -11.63 6.64 -19.71
CA ALA A 31 -10.59 6.98 -18.76
C ALA A 31 -11.09 7.21 -17.33
N HIS A 32 -12.38 7.59 -17.17
CA HIS A 32 -12.96 7.91 -15.87
C HIS A 32 -13.99 6.89 -15.36
N THR A 33 -14.28 5.85 -16.14
CA THR A 33 -15.21 4.77 -15.78
C THR A 33 -14.62 3.43 -16.18
N ASP A 34 -14.57 2.50 -15.23
CA ASP A 34 -14.19 1.10 -15.55
C ASP A 34 -15.36 0.46 -16.32
N THR A 35 -15.27 0.56 -17.65
CA THR A 35 -16.36 0.23 -18.57
C THR A 35 -16.73 -1.25 -18.62
N SER A 36 -15.99 -2.12 -17.93
CA SER A 36 -16.30 -3.55 -17.89
C SER A 36 -17.49 -3.93 -16.97
N SER A 37 -17.93 -3.00 -16.09
CA SER A 37 -18.96 -3.26 -15.08
C SER A 37 -20.01 -2.15 -14.91
N VAL A 38 -20.00 -1.09 -15.74
CA VAL A 38 -20.86 0.09 -15.55
C VAL A 38 -22.19 -0.06 -16.27
N SER A 39 -23.30 0.19 -15.55
CA SER A 39 -24.64 0.20 -16.13
C SER A 39 -24.90 1.45 -16.98
N ILE A 40 -25.81 1.36 -17.96
CA ILE A 40 -26.22 2.50 -18.80
C ILE A 40 -26.66 3.70 -17.95
N SER A 41 -27.38 3.46 -16.85
CA SER A 41 -27.84 4.52 -15.94
C SER A 41 -26.69 5.26 -15.24
N GLN A 42 -25.58 4.58 -14.96
CA GLN A 42 -24.37 5.20 -14.39
C GLN A 42 -23.65 6.08 -15.42
N VAL A 43 -23.62 5.63 -16.67
CA VAL A 43 -23.09 6.42 -17.80
C VAL A 43 -23.92 7.69 -17.99
N GLU A 44 -25.25 7.57 -18.04
CA GLU A 44 -26.17 8.72 -18.15
C GLU A 44 -25.98 9.70 -16.98
N ALA A 45 -25.87 9.21 -15.77
CA ALA A 45 -25.62 10.05 -14.59
C ALA A 45 -24.26 10.78 -14.66
N TYR A 46 -23.24 10.12 -15.19
CA TYR A 46 -21.93 10.75 -15.42
C TYR A 46 -22.01 11.86 -16.46
N VAL A 47 -22.62 11.57 -17.61
CA VAL A 47 -22.80 12.53 -18.70
C VAL A 47 -23.59 13.76 -18.22
N ASN A 48 -24.69 13.56 -17.50
CA ASN A 48 -25.50 14.66 -16.96
C ASN A 48 -24.70 15.52 -15.95
N ARG A 49 -23.88 14.92 -15.11
CA ARG A 49 -23.00 15.67 -14.21
C ARG A 49 -21.93 16.47 -14.98
N TRP A 50 -21.35 15.87 -16.02
CA TRP A 50 -20.37 16.56 -16.85
C TRP A 50 -21.01 17.77 -17.54
N VAL A 51 -22.18 17.61 -18.18
CA VAL A 51 -22.93 18.71 -18.84
C VAL A 51 -23.23 19.83 -17.83
N SER A 52 -23.75 19.48 -16.66
CA SER A 52 -24.08 20.48 -15.63
C SER A 52 -22.84 21.25 -15.16
N ARG A 53 -21.73 20.56 -14.94
CA ARG A 53 -20.47 21.19 -14.54
C ARG A 53 -19.93 22.10 -15.64
N GLU A 54 -19.98 21.66 -16.90
CA GLU A 54 -19.50 22.43 -18.03
C GLU A 54 -20.34 23.71 -18.26
N LEU A 55 -21.66 23.62 -18.14
CA LEU A 55 -22.54 24.79 -18.20
C LEU A 55 -22.20 25.81 -17.11
N LEU A 56 -22.03 25.35 -15.86
CA LEU A 56 -21.65 26.23 -14.74
C LEU A 56 -20.28 26.85 -14.93
N PHE A 57 -19.32 26.08 -15.45
CA PHE A 57 -17.95 26.56 -15.74
C PHE A 57 -17.97 27.65 -16.82
N GLN A 58 -18.66 27.42 -17.92
CA GLN A 58 -18.76 28.42 -18.99
C GLN A 58 -19.49 29.70 -18.54
N GLU A 59 -20.53 29.56 -17.72
CA GLU A 59 -21.22 30.73 -17.15
C GLU A 59 -20.32 31.48 -16.17
N ALA A 60 -19.55 30.80 -15.32
CA ALA A 60 -18.58 31.41 -14.43
C ALA A 60 -17.51 32.22 -15.21
N ARG A 61 -17.00 31.64 -16.31
CA ARG A 61 -16.07 32.35 -17.20
C ARG A 61 -16.72 33.55 -17.89
N ARG A 62 -17.96 33.41 -18.36
CA ARG A 62 -18.72 34.53 -18.94
C ARG A 62 -18.88 35.69 -17.97
N ARG A 63 -19.03 35.39 -16.66
CA ARG A 63 -19.07 36.39 -15.58
C ARG A 63 -17.68 36.89 -15.15
N GLY A 64 -16.60 36.38 -15.73
CA GLY A 64 -15.23 36.80 -15.44
C GLY A 64 -14.68 36.28 -14.11
N LEU A 65 -15.32 35.29 -13.49
CA LEU A 65 -14.87 34.71 -12.20
C LEU A 65 -13.49 34.05 -12.30
N ASP A 66 -13.14 33.53 -13.47
CA ASP A 66 -11.81 32.97 -13.79
C ASP A 66 -10.68 34.03 -13.74
N ARG A 67 -11.05 35.31 -13.77
CA ARG A 67 -10.09 36.42 -13.76
C ARG A 67 -10.01 37.15 -12.41
N SER A 68 -10.80 36.71 -11.44
CA SER A 68 -10.76 37.33 -10.11
C SER A 68 -9.39 37.10 -9.45
N PRO A 69 -8.91 38.06 -8.64
CA PRO A 69 -7.64 37.94 -7.92
C PRO A 69 -7.57 36.65 -7.09
N GLU A 70 -8.64 36.33 -6.39
CA GLU A 70 -8.73 35.17 -5.50
C GLU A 70 -8.60 33.84 -6.25
N VAL A 71 -9.21 33.73 -7.45
CA VAL A 71 -9.09 32.53 -8.28
C VAL A 71 -7.69 32.40 -8.85
N LYS A 72 -7.09 33.49 -9.30
CA LYS A 72 -5.71 33.50 -9.82
C LYS A 72 -4.70 33.11 -8.74
N GLU A 73 -4.83 33.64 -7.55
CA GLU A 73 -3.99 33.29 -6.41
C GLU A 73 -4.08 31.80 -6.10
N LYS A 74 -5.30 31.25 -5.98
CA LYS A 74 -5.51 29.81 -5.75
C LYS A 74 -4.94 28.93 -6.86
N ILE A 75 -5.09 29.34 -8.12
CA ILE A 75 -4.49 28.61 -9.25
C ILE A 75 -2.97 28.61 -9.12
N GLY A 76 -2.35 29.74 -8.80
CA GLY A 76 -0.90 29.82 -8.61
C GLY A 76 -0.39 28.94 -7.46
N GLU A 77 -1.13 28.88 -6.35
CA GLU A 77 -0.80 27.97 -5.24
C GLU A 77 -0.91 26.50 -5.65
N ILE A 78 -1.99 26.12 -6.34
CA ILE A 78 -2.19 24.74 -6.83
C ILE A 78 -1.10 24.36 -7.84
N GLU A 79 -0.78 25.26 -8.78
CA GLU A 79 0.30 25.06 -9.75
C GLU A 79 1.64 24.81 -9.04
N LYS A 80 2.00 25.67 -8.08
CA LYS A 80 3.21 25.50 -7.27
C LYS A 80 3.24 24.17 -6.52
N GLN A 81 2.14 23.79 -5.87
CA GLN A 81 2.02 22.50 -5.17
C GLN A 81 2.20 21.32 -6.12
N LEU A 82 1.58 21.39 -7.31
CA LEU A 82 1.66 20.31 -8.30
C LEU A 82 3.10 20.15 -8.82
N ILE A 83 3.78 21.25 -9.13
CA ILE A 83 5.17 21.25 -9.61
C ILE A 83 6.10 20.70 -8.53
N VAL A 84 5.93 21.11 -7.26
CA VAL A 84 6.70 20.59 -6.12
C VAL A 84 6.44 19.10 -5.92
N SER A 85 5.18 18.67 -5.99
CA SER A 85 4.84 17.24 -5.91
C SER A 85 5.53 16.42 -7.00
N GLN A 86 5.52 16.89 -8.24
CA GLN A 86 6.20 16.22 -9.36
C GLN A 86 7.73 16.13 -9.16
N LEU A 87 8.34 17.15 -8.57
CA LEU A 87 9.75 17.10 -8.21
C LEU A 87 10.00 16.04 -7.13
N LEU A 88 9.21 16.04 -6.07
CA LEU A 88 9.32 15.07 -4.97
C LEU A 88 9.08 13.64 -5.45
N ASP A 89 8.10 13.42 -6.33
CA ASP A 89 7.81 12.11 -6.92
C ASP A 89 9.01 11.55 -7.66
N ARG A 90 9.76 12.40 -8.38
CA ARG A 90 10.95 11.98 -9.12
C ARG A 90 12.18 11.78 -8.22
N GLU A 91 12.41 12.69 -7.29
CA GLU A 91 13.64 12.76 -6.50
C GLU A 91 13.58 11.95 -5.20
N ILE A 92 12.37 11.75 -4.64
CA ILE A 92 12.19 11.19 -3.30
C ILE A 92 11.35 9.90 -3.32
N TYR A 93 10.35 9.81 -4.24
CA TYR A 93 9.42 8.69 -4.28
C TYR A 93 9.66 7.74 -5.45
N GLY A 94 10.76 7.93 -6.21
CA GLY A 94 11.16 7.03 -7.29
C GLY A 94 11.41 5.59 -6.81
N ASP A 95 11.28 4.64 -7.72
CA ASP A 95 11.39 3.19 -7.44
C ASP A 95 12.80 2.76 -7.03
N ASP A 96 13.82 3.52 -7.39
CA ASP A 96 15.22 3.28 -7.04
C ASP A 96 15.48 3.28 -5.53
N LEU A 97 14.71 4.05 -4.76
CA LEU A 97 14.78 4.05 -3.29
C LEU A 97 14.09 2.85 -2.64
N LEU A 98 13.32 2.06 -3.41
CA LEU A 98 12.67 0.85 -2.93
C LEU A 98 13.60 -0.37 -3.00
N GLU A 99 14.69 -0.29 -3.76
CA GLU A 99 15.71 -1.34 -3.77
C GLU A 99 16.51 -1.32 -2.46
N LEU A 100 16.28 -2.34 -1.65
CA LEU A 100 16.93 -2.53 -0.37
C LEU A 100 17.73 -3.84 -0.39
N PRO A 101 19.07 -3.77 -0.56
CA PRO A 101 19.94 -4.94 -0.47
C PRO A 101 19.82 -5.64 0.89
N ASN A 102 19.99 -6.95 0.89
CA ASN A 102 19.83 -7.75 2.11
C ASN A 102 20.87 -7.40 3.19
N ASP A 103 22.06 -6.99 2.80
CA ASP A 103 23.13 -6.54 3.70
C ASP A 103 22.75 -5.23 4.43
N GLU A 104 22.12 -4.30 3.73
CA GLU A 104 21.61 -3.05 4.31
C GLU A 104 20.48 -3.33 5.32
N LEU A 105 19.56 -4.22 4.97
CA LEU A 105 18.48 -4.65 5.87
C LEU A 105 19.03 -5.31 7.14
N LEU A 106 20.03 -6.18 6.98
CA LEU A 106 20.67 -6.88 8.10
C LEU A 106 21.48 -5.90 8.97
N GLN A 107 22.18 -4.96 8.36
CA GLN A 107 22.91 -3.92 9.08
C GLN A 107 21.94 -3.09 9.92
N TYR A 108 20.86 -2.60 9.32
CA TYR A 108 19.83 -1.81 10.03
C TYR A 108 19.26 -2.58 11.22
N PHE A 109 18.91 -3.85 11.02
CA PHE A 109 18.42 -4.70 12.10
C PHE A 109 19.42 -4.83 13.25
N ASN A 110 20.71 -5.07 12.95
CA ASN A 110 21.75 -5.22 13.96
C ASN A 110 21.97 -3.94 14.77
N GLU A 111 21.90 -2.78 14.12
CA GLU A 111 22.05 -1.47 14.76
C GLU A 111 20.83 -1.12 15.65
N HIS A 112 19.64 -1.64 15.33
CA HIS A 112 18.37 -1.31 16.00
C HIS A 112 17.70 -2.51 16.68
N THR A 113 18.43 -3.59 16.97
CA THR A 113 17.89 -4.83 17.53
C THR A 113 17.02 -4.61 18.78
N GLN A 114 17.34 -3.62 19.60
CA GLN A 114 16.62 -3.29 20.83
C GLN A 114 15.23 -2.66 20.57
N GLU A 115 14.95 -2.25 19.35
CA GLU A 115 13.68 -1.66 18.96
C GLU A 115 12.69 -2.72 18.44
N PHE A 116 13.21 -3.88 17.99
CA PHE A 116 12.40 -4.98 17.47
C PHE A 116 12.07 -5.98 18.57
N ILE A 117 11.17 -5.59 19.47
CA ILE A 117 10.70 -6.42 20.57
C ILE A 117 9.30 -6.95 20.26
N LEU A 118 9.09 -8.25 20.43
CA LEU A 118 7.80 -8.89 20.18
C LEU A 118 6.70 -8.35 21.12
N GLU A 119 5.63 -7.84 20.55
CA GLU A 119 4.45 -7.39 21.29
C GLU A 119 3.54 -8.54 21.69
N ASN A 120 3.60 -9.67 20.99
CA ASN A 120 2.84 -10.88 21.23
C ASN A 120 3.74 -12.12 21.19
N ASP A 121 3.25 -13.23 21.72
CA ASP A 121 3.89 -14.53 21.49
C ASP A 121 3.78 -14.87 20.00
N VAL A 122 4.88 -15.38 19.42
CA VAL A 122 4.98 -15.72 18.00
C VAL A 122 5.38 -17.18 17.85
N ALA A 123 4.59 -17.95 17.11
CA ALA A 123 4.95 -19.29 16.68
C ALA A 123 5.39 -19.27 15.21
N THR A 124 6.49 -19.95 14.91
CA THR A 124 6.91 -20.18 13.52
C THR A 124 6.56 -21.62 13.18
N LEU A 125 5.77 -21.80 12.12
CA LEU A 125 5.30 -23.12 11.72
C LEU A 125 5.21 -23.31 10.22
N ASN A 126 5.27 -24.59 9.85
CA ASN A 126 4.83 -25.07 8.55
C ASN A 126 3.46 -25.70 8.70
N TYR A 127 2.62 -25.62 7.67
CA TYR A 127 1.36 -26.37 7.65
C TYR A 127 1.03 -26.93 6.27
N MET A 128 0.26 -28.02 6.31
CA MET A 128 -0.49 -28.54 5.18
C MET A 128 -1.96 -28.64 5.58
N LEU A 129 -2.84 -28.21 4.70
CA LEU A 129 -4.30 -28.29 4.85
C LEU A 129 -4.87 -29.23 3.79
N PHE A 130 -5.58 -30.24 4.24
CA PHE A 130 -6.18 -31.26 3.41
C PHE A 130 -7.72 -31.26 3.56
N GLU A 131 -8.40 -31.67 2.49
CA GLU A 131 -9.85 -31.87 2.53
C GLU A 131 -10.23 -33.06 3.43
N GLU A 132 -9.44 -34.16 3.35
CA GLU A 132 -9.74 -35.41 4.01
C GLU A 132 -8.73 -35.76 5.12
N ARG A 133 -9.25 -36.36 6.18
CA ARG A 133 -8.44 -36.79 7.35
C ARG A 133 -7.40 -37.85 6.97
N GLU A 134 -7.75 -38.74 6.06
CA GLU A 134 -6.90 -39.86 5.61
C GLU A 134 -5.65 -39.35 4.89
N LEU A 135 -5.79 -38.32 4.06
CA LEU A 135 -4.67 -37.66 3.38
C LEU A 135 -3.75 -36.99 4.40
N ALA A 136 -4.33 -36.25 5.36
CA ALA A 136 -3.60 -35.61 6.45
C ALA A 136 -2.83 -36.62 7.31
N ASN A 137 -3.43 -37.79 7.64
CA ASN A 137 -2.77 -38.85 8.36
C ASN A 137 -1.62 -39.49 7.56
N THR A 138 -1.81 -39.69 6.27
CA THR A 138 -0.78 -40.25 5.38
C THR A 138 0.41 -39.32 5.30
N PHE A 139 0.18 -38.01 5.09
CA PHE A 139 1.23 -37.00 5.09
C PHE A 139 1.98 -36.98 6.42
N ARG A 140 1.25 -36.85 7.53
CA ARG A 140 1.84 -36.87 8.87
C ARG A 140 2.71 -38.10 9.10
N SER A 141 2.23 -39.28 8.70
CA SER A 141 2.96 -40.54 8.89
C SER A 141 4.29 -40.57 8.13
N ARG A 142 4.38 -39.92 6.96
CA ARG A 142 5.64 -39.78 6.22
C ARG A 142 6.63 -38.92 7.01
N VAL A 143 6.18 -37.72 7.48
CA VAL A 143 7.06 -36.81 8.22
C VAL A 143 7.56 -37.44 9.52
N VAL A 144 6.68 -38.09 10.28
CA VAL A 144 7.03 -38.72 11.59
C VAL A 144 7.98 -39.92 11.41
N ARG A 145 7.96 -40.58 10.23
CA ARG A 145 8.90 -41.68 9.86
C ARG A 145 10.24 -41.19 9.33
N ASN A 146 10.64 -39.98 9.64
CA ASN A 146 11.93 -39.39 9.28
C ASN A 146 12.07 -38.86 7.85
N THR A 147 10.96 -38.63 7.12
CA THR A 147 11.02 -37.86 5.88
C THR A 147 11.02 -36.38 6.23
N PRO A 148 12.02 -35.59 5.80
CA PRO A 148 11.99 -34.15 6.02
C PRO A 148 10.70 -33.53 5.51
N TRP A 149 10.23 -32.46 6.20
CA TRP A 149 8.95 -31.82 5.87
C TRP A 149 8.82 -31.47 4.40
N TYR A 150 9.82 -30.81 3.83
CA TYR A 150 9.80 -30.36 2.42
C TYR A 150 9.81 -31.52 1.43
N ASP A 151 10.51 -32.62 1.75
CA ASP A 151 10.51 -33.82 0.91
C ASP A 151 9.14 -34.53 0.97
N ALA A 152 8.50 -34.53 2.13
CA ALA A 152 7.15 -35.06 2.27
C ALA A 152 6.12 -34.20 1.51
N VAL A 153 6.26 -32.86 1.52
CA VAL A 153 5.45 -31.93 0.74
C VAL A 153 5.63 -32.20 -0.76
N ALA A 154 6.87 -32.23 -1.26
CA ALA A 154 7.15 -32.52 -2.66
C ALA A 154 6.58 -33.89 -3.13
N ALA A 155 6.64 -34.90 -2.26
CA ALA A 155 6.10 -36.22 -2.57
C ALA A 155 4.56 -36.25 -2.67
N VAL A 156 3.83 -35.47 -1.87
CA VAL A 156 2.35 -35.40 -1.96
C VAL A 156 1.90 -34.49 -3.10
N GLU A 157 2.62 -33.44 -3.41
CA GLU A 157 2.33 -32.56 -4.55
C GLU A 157 2.58 -33.23 -5.91
N SER A 158 3.55 -34.14 -5.99
CA SER A 158 3.82 -34.93 -7.21
C SER A 158 2.86 -36.10 -7.43
N ASP A 159 2.12 -36.52 -6.41
CA ASP A 159 1.11 -37.56 -6.49
C ASP A 159 -0.26 -36.96 -6.83
N THR A 160 -0.69 -37.10 -8.09
CA THR A 160 -1.92 -36.52 -8.61
C THR A 160 -3.17 -36.91 -7.81
N ALA A 161 -3.18 -38.12 -7.24
CA ALA A 161 -4.32 -38.59 -6.44
C ALA A 161 -4.40 -37.90 -5.07
N VAL A 162 -3.27 -37.48 -4.52
CA VAL A 162 -3.19 -36.78 -3.23
C VAL A 162 -3.24 -35.26 -3.40
N ALA A 163 -2.60 -34.75 -4.46
CA ALA A 163 -2.51 -33.33 -4.75
C ALA A 163 -3.87 -32.66 -4.89
N SER A 164 -4.87 -33.36 -5.46
CA SER A 164 -6.25 -32.84 -5.60
C SER A 164 -6.95 -32.60 -4.26
N GLY A 165 -6.52 -33.25 -3.18
CA GLY A 165 -7.06 -33.07 -1.82
C GLY A 165 -6.27 -32.10 -0.94
N ILE A 166 -5.26 -31.40 -1.50
CA ILE A 166 -4.54 -30.32 -0.82
C ILE A 166 -5.30 -29.01 -1.04
N ILE A 167 -5.74 -28.38 0.05
CA ILE A 167 -6.43 -27.07 0.00
C ILE A 167 -5.41 -25.95 -0.02
N SER A 168 -4.43 -26.00 0.88
CA SER A 168 -3.38 -24.98 0.99
C SER A 168 -2.18 -25.47 1.78
N ARG A 169 -1.09 -24.75 1.69
CA ARG A 169 0.09 -24.94 2.54
C ARG A 169 0.72 -23.59 2.92
N GLY A 170 1.53 -23.63 3.97
CA GLY A 170 2.37 -22.52 4.36
C GLY A 170 3.68 -23.00 4.93
N ASP A 171 4.77 -22.33 4.55
CA ASP A 171 6.12 -22.69 4.96
C ASP A 171 6.75 -21.55 5.76
N SER A 172 7.28 -21.84 6.95
CA SER A 172 7.94 -20.89 7.84
C SER A 172 7.11 -19.64 8.14
N LEU A 173 5.80 -19.83 8.36
CA LEU A 173 4.89 -18.77 8.71
C LEU A 173 5.05 -18.34 10.17
N TYR A 174 5.11 -17.05 10.39
CA TYR A 174 4.99 -16.46 11.71
C TYR A 174 3.52 -16.22 12.00
N ILE A 175 3.03 -16.78 13.10
CA ILE A 175 1.65 -16.59 13.54
C ILE A 175 1.60 -16.15 15.01
N THR A 176 0.60 -15.33 15.30
CA THR A 176 0.21 -14.90 16.64
C THR A 176 -1.20 -15.41 16.97
N GLU A 177 -1.66 -15.19 18.19
CA GLU A 177 -3.04 -15.54 18.57
C GLU A 177 -4.10 -14.77 17.75
N GLN A 178 -3.73 -13.59 17.20
CA GLN A 178 -4.64 -12.68 16.51
C GLN A 178 -4.76 -12.97 15.01
N ASP A 179 -3.92 -13.88 14.50
CA ASP A 179 -3.94 -14.21 13.07
C ASP A 179 -5.21 -14.98 12.68
N LEU A 180 -5.67 -14.74 11.43
CA LEU A 180 -6.91 -15.31 10.88
C LEU A 180 -6.87 -16.83 10.65
N LEU A 181 -5.77 -17.51 10.98
CA LEU A 181 -5.75 -18.96 11.04
C LEU A 181 -6.71 -19.45 12.13
N ALA A 182 -7.30 -20.63 11.92
CA ALA A 182 -8.27 -21.17 12.87
C ALA A 182 -7.72 -21.14 14.30
N PRO A 183 -8.47 -20.65 15.32
CA PRO A 183 -8.00 -20.56 16.70
C PRO A 183 -7.46 -21.88 17.28
N ALA A 184 -7.91 -23.01 16.71
CA ALA A 184 -7.41 -24.33 17.04
C ALA A 184 -5.95 -24.55 16.62
N VAL A 185 -5.48 -23.88 15.54
CA VAL A 185 -4.09 -23.93 15.07
C VAL A 185 -3.18 -23.31 16.12
N TRP A 186 -3.49 -22.11 16.58
CA TRP A 186 -2.72 -21.42 17.63
C TRP A 186 -2.66 -22.25 18.92
N ARG A 187 -3.83 -22.69 19.43
CA ARG A 187 -3.89 -23.52 20.64
C ARG A 187 -3.12 -24.83 20.55
N THR A 188 -2.98 -25.37 19.33
CA THR A 188 -2.19 -26.59 19.11
C THR A 188 -0.70 -26.24 19.04
N ALA A 189 -0.32 -25.23 18.28
CA ALA A 189 1.07 -24.79 18.13
C ALA A 189 1.72 -24.45 19.48
N THR A 190 1.00 -23.71 20.35
CA THR A 190 1.51 -23.30 21.69
C THR A 190 1.74 -24.46 22.67
N LYS A 191 1.20 -25.66 22.39
CA LYS A 191 1.41 -26.87 23.18
C LYS A 191 2.46 -27.81 22.63
N MET A 192 2.99 -27.49 21.42
CA MET A 192 3.97 -28.32 20.73
C MET A 192 5.39 -27.88 21.11
N GLY A 193 6.31 -28.82 21.10
CA GLY A 193 7.74 -28.52 21.13
C GLY A 193 8.27 -28.27 19.72
N ALA A 194 9.38 -27.51 19.62
CA ALA A 194 10.05 -27.26 18.35
C ALA A 194 10.42 -28.59 17.66
N GLY A 195 10.17 -28.66 16.35
CA GLY A 195 10.34 -29.86 15.52
C GLY A 195 9.19 -30.86 15.58
N GLN A 196 8.24 -30.71 16.50
CA GLN A 196 7.09 -31.64 16.58
C GLN A 196 6.10 -31.43 15.44
N VAL A 197 5.43 -32.52 15.04
CA VAL A 197 4.36 -32.55 14.04
C VAL A 197 3.04 -32.93 14.71
N SER A 198 2.01 -32.10 14.51
CA SER A 198 0.69 -32.31 15.10
C SER A 198 -0.01 -33.56 14.54
N TYR A 199 -0.98 -34.08 15.26
CA TYR A 199 -2.03 -34.91 14.65
C TYR A 199 -2.89 -34.04 13.73
N PRO A 200 -3.61 -34.66 12.73
CA PRO A 200 -4.56 -33.91 11.91
C PRO A 200 -5.59 -33.19 12.77
N LEU A 201 -5.60 -31.87 12.64
CA LEU A 201 -6.46 -30.95 13.39
C LEU A 201 -7.66 -30.60 12.52
N LYS A 202 -8.85 -31.04 12.94
CA LYS A 202 -10.08 -30.71 12.22
C LYS A 202 -10.48 -29.25 12.46
N THR A 203 -10.77 -28.54 11.37
CA THR A 203 -11.32 -27.18 11.35
C THR A 203 -12.47 -27.10 10.34
N ASP A 204 -13.13 -25.96 10.26
CA ASP A 204 -14.18 -25.72 9.24
C ASP A 204 -13.59 -25.67 7.80
N GLN A 205 -12.28 -25.43 7.67
CA GLN A 205 -11.59 -25.39 6.37
C GLN A 205 -11.07 -26.75 5.91
N GLY A 206 -10.99 -27.75 6.81
CA GLY A 206 -10.41 -29.07 6.54
C GLY A 206 -9.52 -29.56 7.68
N TYR A 207 -8.50 -30.34 7.34
CA TYR A 207 -7.60 -31.00 8.30
C TYR A 207 -6.18 -30.44 8.20
N PHE A 208 -5.76 -29.66 9.17
CA PHE A 208 -4.39 -29.15 9.28
C PHE A 208 -3.45 -30.19 9.85
N VAL A 209 -2.26 -30.29 9.25
CA VAL A 209 -1.07 -30.90 9.86
C VAL A 209 -0.05 -29.79 10.03
N LEU A 210 0.41 -29.60 11.26
CA LEU A 210 1.34 -28.52 11.64
C LEU A 210 2.70 -29.10 11.99
N GLN A 211 3.77 -28.38 11.65
CA GLN A 211 5.10 -28.59 12.21
C GLN A 211 5.54 -27.29 12.88
N LEU A 212 5.71 -27.30 14.20
CA LEU A 212 6.28 -26.14 14.90
C LEU A 212 7.78 -26.10 14.66
N THR A 213 8.27 -25.02 14.08
CA THR A 213 9.71 -24.80 13.84
C THR A 213 10.33 -23.86 14.86
N GLY A 214 9.55 -22.96 15.46
CA GLY A 214 10.03 -22.02 16.48
C GLY A 214 8.87 -21.47 17.34
N PHE A 215 9.22 -20.99 18.51
CA PHE A 215 8.30 -20.25 19.38
C PHE A 215 9.07 -19.20 20.17
N GLN A 216 8.63 -17.95 20.05
CA GLN A 216 9.20 -16.81 20.74
C GLN A 216 8.16 -16.14 21.62
N LYS A 217 8.56 -15.72 22.80
CA LYS A 217 7.67 -15.08 23.76
C LYS A 217 7.64 -13.57 23.57
N ARG A 218 6.51 -12.98 23.85
CA ARG A 218 6.35 -11.53 24.03
C ARG A 218 7.46 -10.97 24.91
N GLY A 219 7.97 -9.79 24.55
CA GLY A 219 9.02 -9.09 25.28
C GLY A 219 10.44 -9.60 24.97
N THR A 220 10.60 -10.58 24.08
CA THR A 220 11.92 -10.98 23.58
C THR A 220 12.24 -10.27 22.26
N PRO A 221 13.54 -10.12 21.90
CA PRO A 221 13.91 -9.60 20.59
C PRO A 221 13.34 -10.49 19.47
N ALA A 222 12.75 -9.85 18.47
CA ALA A 222 12.24 -10.54 17.30
C ALA A 222 13.36 -11.06 16.41
N GLU A 223 13.08 -12.12 15.64
CA GLU A 223 14.01 -12.58 14.61
C GLU A 223 14.07 -11.61 13.42
N PHE A 224 15.25 -11.47 12.79
CA PHE A 224 15.43 -10.65 11.60
C PHE A 224 14.37 -10.90 10.53
N ARG A 225 14.11 -12.18 10.22
CA ARG A 225 13.13 -12.56 9.20
C ARG A 225 11.69 -12.13 9.56
N TYR A 226 11.32 -12.18 10.84
CA TYR A 226 10.04 -11.69 11.33
C TYR A 226 9.92 -10.17 11.18
N SER A 227 11.01 -9.46 11.47
CA SER A 227 11.06 -8.00 11.46
C SER A 227 11.24 -7.41 10.03
N LEU A 228 11.51 -8.22 9.02
CA LEU A 228 11.80 -7.76 7.66
C LEU A 228 10.79 -6.76 7.07
N PRO A 229 9.46 -6.96 7.20
CA PRO A 229 8.49 -5.99 6.68
C PRO A 229 8.67 -4.60 7.33
N GLU A 230 8.79 -4.58 8.65
CA GLU A 230 8.97 -3.34 9.42
C GLU A 230 10.32 -2.67 9.13
N ILE A 231 11.40 -3.45 9.04
CA ILE A 231 12.74 -2.95 8.67
C ILE A 231 12.67 -2.24 7.31
N ARG A 232 12.02 -2.86 6.32
CA ARG A 232 11.88 -2.28 4.97
C ARG A 232 11.15 -0.95 5.02
N GLU A 233 10.02 -0.87 5.71
CA GLU A 233 9.25 0.37 5.85
C GLU A 233 10.07 1.48 6.52
N ARG A 234 10.71 1.19 7.63
CA ARG A 234 11.54 2.15 8.37
C ARG A 234 12.71 2.65 7.52
N LEU A 235 13.40 1.74 6.85
CA LEU A 235 14.58 2.07 6.04
C LEU A 235 14.20 2.91 4.79
N ILE A 236 13.06 2.63 4.15
CA ILE A 236 12.52 3.45 3.05
C ILE A 236 12.23 4.87 3.55
N VAL A 237 11.55 5.00 4.68
CA VAL A 237 11.25 6.32 5.27
C VAL A 237 12.53 7.09 5.57
N GLU A 238 13.53 6.43 6.14
CA GLU A 238 14.82 7.05 6.46
C GLU A 238 15.61 7.46 5.20
N LYS A 239 15.64 6.61 4.17
CA LYS A 239 16.27 6.95 2.89
C LYS A 239 15.60 8.17 2.22
N ARG A 240 14.27 8.20 2.21
CA ARG A 240 13.51 9.33 1.69
C ARG A 240 13.80 10.62 2.44
N ARG A 241 13.86 10.55 3.77
CA ARG A 241 14.22 11.71 4.61
C ARG A 241 15.63 12.20 4.30
N ARG A 242 16.62 11.32 4.27
CA ARG A 242 18.00 11.67 3.93
C ARG A 242 18.12 12.28 2.52
N ARG A 243 17.40 11.72 1.54
CA ARG A 243 17.40 12.24 0.17
C ARG A 243 16.79 13.65 0.11
N LEU A 244 15.67 13.88 0.83
CA LEU A 244 15.06 15.21 0.92
C LEU A 244 16.00 16.23 1.57
N GLU A 245 16.65 15.87 2.66
CA GLU A 245 17.62 16.72 3.35
C GLU A 245 18.81 17.07 2.44
N SER A 246 19.32 16.09 1.68
CA SER A 246 20.38 16.30 0.69
C SER A 246 19.92 17.24 -0.42
N LEU A 247 18.74 16.99 -1.01
CA LEU A 247 18.16 17.83 -2.05
C LEU A 247 17.99 19.27 -1.57
N LEU A 248 17.44 19.48 -0.38
CA LEU A 248 17.27 20.83 0.17
C LEU A 248 18.62 21.51 0.44
N THR A 249 19.64 20.77 0.82
CA THR A 249 21.01 21.29 1.02
C THR A 249 21.63 21.71 -0.32
N GLU A 250 21.50 20.88 -1.36
CA GLU A 250 21.93 21.19 -2.72
C GLU A 250 21.24 22.45 -3.27
N LEU A 251 19.90 22.53 -3.09
CA LEU A 251 19.11 23.68 -3.53
C LEU A 251 19.54 24.97 -2.83
N ARG A 252 19.81 24.94 -1.53
CA ARG A 252 20.29 26.12 -0.78
C ARG A 252 21.63 26.65 -1.27
N GLN A 253 22.47 25.81 -1.90
CA GLN A 253 23.71 26.26 -2.50
C GLN A 253 23.51 26.98 -3.84
N HIS A 254 22.41 26.72 -4.52
CA HIS A 254 22.10 27.28 -5.86
C HIS A 254 21.14 28.46 -5.82
N PHE A 255 20.39 28.63 -4.73
CA PHE A 255 19.41 29.70 -4.58
C PHE A 255 19.79 30.66 -3.47
N ILE A 256 19.51 31.95 -3.68
CA ILE A 256 19.65 32.95 -2.62
C ILE A 256 18.43 32.78 -1.69
N VAL A 257 18.69 32.51 -0.43
CA VAL A 257 17.66 32.35 0.61
C VAL A 257 17.85 33.45 1.65
N GLU A 258 16.87 34.34 1.76
CA GLU A 258 16.81 35.36 2.80
C GLU A 258 15.54 35.10 3.66
N VAL A 259 15.71 35.10 4.98
CA VAL A 259 14.61 34.93 5.93
C VAL A 259 14.61 36.15 6.86
N ASN A 260 13.61 36.98 6.68
CA ASN A 260 13.39 38.14 7.56
C ASN A 260 12.19 37.84 8.44
N LEU A 261 12.46 37.40 9.67
CA LEU A 261 11.43 37.25 10.71
C LEU A 261 11.44 38.54 11.49
N GLU A 262 10.38 39.34 11.40
CA GLU A 262 10.13 40.40 12.39
C GLU A 262 9.75 39.72 13.71
N GLU A 263 10.53 39.98 14.76
CA GLU A 263 10.12 39.55 16.11
C GLU A 263 8.80 40.24 16.42
N PRO A 264 7.74 39.52 16.87
CA PRO A 264 6.51 40.17 17.28
C PRO A 264 6.85 41.21 18.37
N SER A 265 6.47 42.44 18.11
CA SER A 265 6.70 43.52 19.06
C SER A 265 5.99 43.19 20.37
N GLU A 266 6.58 43.50 21.54
CA GLU A 266 6.00 43.22 22.85
C GLU A 266 4.58 43.88 23.03
N GLU A 267 4.18 44.78 22.14
CA GLU A 267 2.85 45.39 22.12
C GLU A 267 1.75 44.45 21.59
N ASP A 268 2.04 43.49 20.72
CA ASP A 268 1.05 42.54 20.18
C ASP A 268 0.67 41.43 21.18
N THR A 269 1.55 41.15 22.14
CA THR A 269 1.28 40.16 23.22
C THR A 269 0.38 40.69 24.35
N LEU A 270 0.17 42.02 24.46
CA LEU A 270 -0.66 42.60 25.50
C LEU A 270 -2.14 42.77 25.13
N HIS A 271 -2.49 42.61 23.84
CA HIS A 271 -3.88 42.76 23.38
C HIS A 271 -4.70 41.47 23.52
N ASP A 272 -4.05 40.30 23.46
CA ASP A 272 -4.74 39.00 23.63
C ASP A 272 -4.99 38.62 25.12
N ALA A 273 -4.37 39.34 26.06
CA ALA A 273 -4.53 39.07 27.50
C ALA A 273 -5.66 39.86 28.18
N GLN A 274 -6.39 40.71 27.46
CA GLN A 274 -7.47 41.55 28.03
C GLN A 274 -8.87 41.25 27.46
N GLY A 275 -9.05 40.12 26.79
CA GLY A 275 -10.34 39.71 26.21
C GLY A 275 -10.87 38.41 26.82
N ASP A 276 -11.12 38.37 28.11
CA ASP A 276 -11.99 37.40 28.81
C ASP A 276 -12.94 38.14 29.77
#